data_e972bc4e8697ff3a4e516165038bbcb6
#
_entry.id   e972bc4e8697ff3a4e516165038bbcb6
#
_cell.length_a   1.000
_cell.length_b   1.000
_cell.length_c   1.000
_cell.angle_alpha   90.00
_cell.angle_beta   90.00
_cell.angle_gamma   90.00
#
_symmetry.space_group_name_H-M   'P 1'
#
loop_
_entity.id
_entity.type
_entity.pdbx_description
1 polymer ?
#
loop_
_entity_poly.entity_id
_entity_poly.type
_entity_poly.pdbx_seq_one_letter_code
_entity_poly.pdbx_strand_id
1 'polypeptide(L)'
;MNNPKVFADFHNADAKGRLRLNCIGTVEDLAQQQIVLRDGLSLTLYSEELEVEGVVQYSTDENLWVAVIDWNAIRDMSSQALSPDDQALQQRHIA
;
A
#
# COMPACT_ATOMS: atom_id res chain seq x y z
N MET A 1 13.48 12.84 3.24
CA MET A 1 12.20 13.20 2.79
C MET A 1 11.30 12.01 2.74
N ASN A 2 10.05 12.20 2.99
CA ASN A 2 9.10 11.11 2.97
C ASN A 2 8.62 10.86 1.55
N ASN A 3 8.33 9.61 1.25
CA ASN A 3 7.74 9.28 -0.03
C ASN A 3 6.29 9.73 -0.07
N PRO A 4 5.78 10.09 -1.23
CA PRO A 4 4.36 10.42 -1.32
C PRO A 4 3.50 9.21 -1.00
N LYS A 5 2.36 9.44 -0.38
CA LYS A 5 1.43 8.39 -0.03
C LYS A 5 0.37 8.26 -1.11
N VAL A 6 0.19 7.06 -1.62
CA VAL A 6 -0.75 6.79 -2.69
C VAL A 6 -1.58 5.56 -2.33
N PHE A 7 -2.88 5.65 -2.51
CA PHE A 7 -3.76 4.53 -2.22
C PHE A 7 -3.43 3.33 -3.11
N ALA A 8 -3.51 2.14 -2.54
CA ALA A 8 -3.37 0.90 -3.30
C ALA A 8 -4.30 -0.15 -2.73
N ASP A 9 -4.84 -0.99 -3.59
CA ASP A 9 -5.68 -2.10 -3.16
C ASP A 9 -4.77 -3.30 -2.96
N PHE A 10 -4.58 -3.69 -1.71
CA PHE A 10 -3.65 -4.78 -1.38
C PHE A 10 -4.16 -6.16 -1.82
N HIS A 11 -5.39 -6.24 -2.34
CA HIS A 11 -5.90 -7.47 -2.92
C HIS A 11 -5.71 -7.50 -4.44
N ASN A 12 -5.22 -6.42 -5.02
CA ASN A 12 -5.06 -6.30 -6.47
C ASN A 12 -3.59 -6.51 -6.85
N ALA A 13 -3.11 -7.73 -6.66
CA ALA A 13 -1.71 -8.06 -6.94
C ALA A 13 -1.62 -8.92 -8.20
N ASP A 14 -0.53 -8.75 -8.93
CA ASP A 14 -0.30 -9.56 -10.13
C ASP A 14 0.31 -10.93 -9.74
N ALA A 15 0.61 -11.74 -10.73
CA ALA A 15 1.11 -13.09 -10.49
C ALA A 15 2.46 -13.11 -9.79
N LYS A 16 3.19 -12.01 -9.84
CA LYS A 16 4.49 -11.88 -9.18
C LYS A 16 4.40 -11.21 -7.82
N GLY A 17 3.19 -10.92 -7.37
CA GLY A 17 2.99 -10.31 -6.06
C GLY A 17 3.20 -8.80 -6.06
N ARG A 18 3.19 -8.16 -7.21
CA ARG A 18 3.33 -6.71 -7.29
C ARG A 18 1.94 -6.08 -7.27
N LEU A 19 1.78 -4.97 -6.58
CA LEU A 19 0.48 -4.31 -6.50
C LEU A 19 0.21 -3.54 -7.79
N ARG A 20 -0.94 -3.77 -8.39
CA ARG A 20 -1.33 -3.03 -9.59
C ARG A 20 -1.76 -1.62 -9.19
N LEU A 21 -1.31 -0.64 -9.94
CA LEU A 21 -1.59 0.77 -9.61
C LEU A 21 -2.68 1.34 -10.51
N ASN A 22 -3.71 0.53 -10.76
CA ASN A 22 -4.77 0.89 -11.69
C ASN A 22 -6.16 1.03 -11.08
N CYS A 23 -6.28 0.92 -9.77
CA CYS A 23 -7.60 1.10 -9.18
C CYS A 23 -7.92 2.58 -9.10
N ILE A 24 -9.20 2.87 -8.98
CA ILE A 24 -9.68 4.26 -9.02
C ILE A 24 -9.03 5.12 -7.95
N GLY A 25 -8.95 4.61 -6.72
CA GLY A 25 -8.33 5.38 -5.63
C GLY A 25 -6.88 5.70 -5.88
N THR A 26 -6.14 4.77 -6.49
CA THR A 26 -4.74 5.00 -6.84
C THR A 26 -4.64 6.10 -7.90
N VAL A 27 -5.44 5.99 -8.95
CA VAL A 27 -5.40 6.95 -10.06
C VAL A 27 -5.75 8.34 -9.55
N GLU A 28 -6.74 8.43 -8.68
CA GLU A 28 -7.14 9.73 -8.11
C GLU A 28 -6.05 10.35 -7.28
N ASP A 29 -5.40 9.56 -6.43
CA ASP A 29 -4.33 10.08 -5.58
C ASP A 29 -3.15 10.55 -6.42
N LEU A 30 -2.79 9.79 -7.45
CA LEU A 30 -1.71 10.19 -8.33
C LEU A 30 -2.03 11.52 -9.03
N ALA A 31 -3.25 11.66 -9.50
CA ALA A 31 -3.67 12.88 -10.19
C ALA A 31 -3.68 14.08 -9.24
N GLN A 32 -4.19 13.91 -8.04
CA GLN A 32 -4.26 14.99 -7.08
C GLN A 32 -2.89 15.48 -6.65
N GLN A 33 -1.93 14.58 -6.57
CA GLN A 33 -0.59 14.92 -6.15
C GLN A 33 0.32 15.22 -7.33
N GLN A 34 -0.21 15.13 -8.54
CA GLN A 34 0.55 15.41 -9.77
C GLN A 34 1.77 14.50 -9.88
N ILE A 35 1.60 13.23 -9.52
CA ILE A 35 2.67 12.26 -9.58
C ILE A 35 2.63 11.56 -10.93
N VAL A 36 3.78 11.56 -11.62
CA VAL A 36 3.94 10.83 -12.87
C VAL A 36 4.72 9.57 -12.56
N LEU A 37 4.12 8.41 -12.84
CA LEU A 37 4.78 7.14 -12.54
C LEU A 37 5.95 6.90 -13.48
N ARG A 38 7.02 6.32 -12.93
CA ARG A 38 8.18 5.92 -13.71
C ARG A 38 8.88 4.80 -12.95
N ASP A 39 9.65 4.02 -13.66
CA ASP A 39 10.40 2.92 -13.03
C ASP A 39 11.32 3.47 -11.96
N GLY A 40 11.32 2.84 -10.82
CA GLY A 40 12.21 3.22 -9.72
C GLY A 40 11.66 4.27 -8.79
N LEU A 41 10.48 4.82 -9.06
CA LEU A 41 9.88 5.82 -8.17
C LEU A 41 9.46 5.15 -6.87
N SER A 42 9.83 5.74 -5.75
CA SER A 42 9.46 5.21 -4.44
C SER A 42 8.16 5.85 -3.96
N LEU A 43 7.24 5.03 -3.49
CA LEU A 43 5.96 5.48 -2.97
C LEU A 43 5.69 4.81 -1.64
N THR A 44 4.91 5.46 -0.78
CA THR A 44 4.30 4.79 0.36
C THR A 44 2.89 4.42 -0.06
N LEU A 45 2.60 3.13 -0.06
CA LEU A 45 1.28 2.64 -0.49
C LEU A 45 0.42 2.38 0.73
N TYR A 46 -0.82 2.82 0.69
CA TYR A 46 -1.69 2.65 1.85
C TYR A 46 -3.08 2.18 1.44
N SER A 47 -3.73 1.53 2.36
CA SER A 47 -5.13 1.16 2.23
C SER A 47 -5.68 1.20 3.63
N GLU A 48 -6.86 1.60 3.81
CA GLU A 48 -7.52 1.74 5.13
C GLU A 48 -6.57 1.63 6.33
N GLU A 49 -6.14 0.44 6.66
CA GLU A 49 -5.33 0.21 7.85
C GLU A 49 -3.94 -0.31 7.55
N LEU A 50 -3.56 -0.41 6.29
CA LEU A 50 -2.27 -0.99 5.91
C LEU A 50 -1.39 0.05 5.22
N GLU A 51 -0.09 -0.12 5.40
CA GLU A 51 0.87 0.78 4.79
C GLU A 51 2.17 0.05 4.49
N VAL A 52 2.78 0.31 3.35
CA VAL A 52 4.06 -0.31 2.99
C VAL A 52 4.77 0.57 1.96
N GLU A 53 6.10 0.52 1.99
CA GLU A 53 6.89 1.20 0.97
C GLU A 53 6.94 0.34 -0.30
N GLY A 54 6.92 0.97 -1.44
CA GLY A 54 7.02 0.25 -2.70
C GLY A 54 7.80 1.00 -3.74
N VAL A 55 8.24 0.28 -4.76
CA VAL A 55 9.00 0.85 -5.87
C VAL A 55 8.23 0.57 -7.16
N VAL A 56 7.98 1.63 -7.89
CA VAL A 56 7.19 1.54 -9.12
C VAL A 56 7.97 0.83 -10.22
N GLN A 57 7.27 0.00 -10.96
CA GLN A 57 7.84 -0.73 -12.08
C GLN A 57 6.76 -0.88 -13.15
N TYR A 58 7.15 -0.82 -14.42
CA TYR A 58 6.17 -1.04 -15.47
C TYR A 58 6.07 -2.54 -15.76
N SER A 59 4.86 -3.06 -15.81
CA SER A 59 4.64 -4.47 -16.15
C SER A 59 4.36 -4.57 -17.64
N THR A 60 5.31 -5.14 -18.39
CA THR A 60 5.10 -5.33 -19.80
C THR A 60 4.13 -6.48 -20.08
N ASP A 61 4.03 -7.41 -19.13
CA ASP A 61 3.09 -8.52 -19.25
C ASP A 61 1.65 -8.07 -19.24
N GLU A 62 1.34 -7.09 -18.42
CA GLU A 62 -0.03 -6.61 -18.26
C GLU A 62 -0.24 -5.21 -18.82
N ASN A 63 0.83 -4.57 -19.28
CA ASN A 63 0.77 -3.22 -19.86
C ASN A 63 0.21 -2.21 -18.86
N LEU A 64 0.69 -2.25 -17.62
CA LEU A 64 0.30 -1.28 -16.63
C LEU A 64 1.40 -1.11 -15.59
N TRP A 65 1.25 -0.08 -14.78
CA TRP A 65 2.20 0.19 -13.71
C TRP A 65 1.88 -0.66 -12.49
N VAL A 66 2.93 -1.13 -11.83
CA VAL A 66 2.80 -1.91 -10.59
C VAL A 66 3.79 -1.38 -9.58
N ALA A 67 3.64 -1.78 -8.33
CA ALA A 67 4.60 -1.46 -7.28
C ALA A 67 5.13 -2.74 -6.67
N VAL A 68 6.45 -2.85 -6.62
CA VAL A 68 7.12 -3.96 -5.96
C VAL A 68 7.15 -3.66 -4.48
N ILE A 69 6.63 -4.55 -3.66
CA ILE A 69 6.61 -4.36 -2.20
C ILE A 69 7.17 -5.61 -1.52
N ASP A 70 7.55 -5.44 -0.28
CA ASP A 70 7.91 -6.57 0.58
C ASP A 70 6.68 -6.89 1.41
N TRP A 71 6.02 -8.00 1.11
CA TRP A 71 4.79 -8.39 1.80
C TRP A 71 5.00 -8.57 3.30
N ASN A 72 6.23 -8.88 3.71
CA ASN A 72 6.54 -9.03 5.12
C ASN A 72 6.75 -7.69 5.84
N ALA A 73 6.86 -6.62 5.09
CA ALA A 73 7.08 -5.30 5.66
C ALA A 73 5.80 -4.47 5.78
N ILE A 74 4.66 -5.03 5.44
CA ILE A 74 3.39 -4.32 5.54
C ILE A 74 3.08 -4.03 7.00
N ARG A 75 2.77 -2.78 7.29
CA ARG A 75 2.44 -2.36 8.65
C ARG A 75 0.93 -2.28 8.79
N ASP A 76 0.43 -2.80 9.88
CA ASP A 76 -0.99 -2.70 10.21
C ASP A 76 -1.16 -1.49 11.10
N MET A 77 -1.64 -0.42 10.53
CA MET A 77 -1.73 0.86 11.24
C MET A 77 -2.89 0.88 12.22
N SER A 78 -3.85 -0.01 12.06
CA SER A 78 -4.96 -0.06 13.00
C SER A 78 -4.48 -0.53 14.36
N SER A 79 -3.51 -1.45 14.41
CA SER A 79 -2.97 -1.89 15.67
C SER A 79 -2.30 -0.78 16.41
N GLN A 80 -1.69 0.16 15.68
CA GLN A 80 -1.02 1.27 16.33
C GLN A 80 -2.01 2.31 16.81
N ALA A 81 -3.15 2.39 16.21
CA ALA A 81 -4.16 3.34 16.61
C ALA A 81 -4.92 2.89 17.85
N LEU A 82 -4.91 1.62 18.16
CA LEU A 82 -5.63 1.11 19.31
C LEU A 82 -4.82 1.29 20.57
N SER A 83 -5.50 1.49 21.65
CA SER A 83 -4.84 1.59 22.93
C SER A 83 -4.24 0.26 23.28
N PRO A 84 -3.09 0.24 23.85
CA PRO A 84 -2.52 -1.00 24.30
C PRO A 84 -3.37 -1.71 25.30
N ASP A 85 -4.21 -1.01 26.01
CA ASP A 85 -5.04 -1.64 26.98
C ASP A 85 -6.14 -2.45 26.39
N ASP A 86 -6.53 -2.16 25.19
CA ASP A 86 -7.59 -2.87 24.59
C ASP A 86 -7.21 -4.21 24.16
N GLN A 87 -6.06 -4.44 24.04
CA GLN A 87 -5.70 -5.65 23.64
C GLN A 87 -5.80 -6.59 24.55
N ALA A 88 -5.94 -6.19 25.40
CA ALA A 88 -6.10 -7.09 26.37
C ALA A 88 -7.41 -7.66 26.29
N LEU A 89 -7.92 -7.43 25.94
CA LEU A 89 -8.71 -7.67 25.89
C LEU A 89 -9.21 -8.38 25.08
N GLN A 90 -9.11 -8.15 24.73
CA GLN A 90 -9.18 -8.57 24.23
C GLN A 90 -9.10 -9.44 23.95
N GLN A 91 -9.06 -9.23 24.06
CA GLN A 91 -8.68 -9.71 23.93
C GLN A 91 -8.93 -10.51 23.81
N ARG A 92 -9.34 -10.47 24.02
CA ARG A 92 -9.29 -10.82 24.06
C ARG A 92 -9.74 -11.46 24.01
N HIS A 93 -10.09 -11.21 24.01
CA HIS A 93 -10.11 -11.41 24.13
C HIS A 93 -10.53 -11.82 24.30
N ILE A 94 -10.93 -11.60 24.57
CA ILE A 94 -11.05 -11.67 25.00
C ILE A 94 -11.38 -11.99 25.24
N ALA A 95 -11.81 -11.74 25.45
CA ALA A 95 -11.68 -11.63 25.81
C ALA A 95 -11.65 -11.90 25.86
#